data_7b78de51d0fca3f021699fe30e69db2c
#
_entry.id   7b78de51d0fca3f021699fe30e69db2c
#
_cell.length_a   1.000
_cell.length_b   1.000
_cell.length_c   1.000
_cell.angle_alpha   90.00
_cell.angle_beta   90.00
_cell.angle_gamma   90.00
#
_symmetry.space_group_name_H-M   'P 1'
#
loop_
_entity.id
_entity.type
_entity.pdbx_description
1 polymer ?
#
loop_
_entity_poly.entity_id
_entity_poly.type
_entity_poly.pdbx_seq_one_letter_code
_entity_poly.pdbx_strand_id
1 'polypeptide(L)'
;MTETMTWAPAEITPSDGPLLDHLTERLDELLLSDGAVVFRGFGIAPSGLDGVLDRVLRNRLAYVHGNSPRSHVGDRVYTSTEYPAEQTISMHNELSYSARWPARLAFYCETTPGSGGATPVVSGAAWLAALSPRLRAAFADGVRYTQNLHDGHGFGKSWQETFEASDRAEVERHLAAMPGTTWEWKRDGGLRIAQVRPATVTHPVTGTRVWFNQADQWHHAALGDETAAALARIMPEEDLPQHVTFADGSPIDPAYVLEIRDRGLAAAVDVDWRAGDLLVVDNVLVAHGRRPYAGPRRVLVAMSG
;
A
#
# COMPACT_ATOMS: atom_id res chain seq x y z
N MET A 1 1.72 36.80 0.20
CA MET A 1 2.35 35.48 0.05
C MET A 1 1.76 34.60 1.13
N THR A 2 0.73 33.83 0.82
CA THR A 2 0.19 32.81 1.72
C THR A 2 1.22 31.67 1.73
N GLU A 3 1.90 31.45 2.84
CA GLU A 3 2.65 30.22 3.08
C GLU A 3 1.68 29.05 2.86
N THR A 4 1.91 28.31 1.81
CA THR A 4 1.24 27.04 1.61
C THR A 4 1.78 26.13 2.72
N MET A 5 1.01 25.94 3.80
CA MET A 5 1.34 24.95 4.81
C MET A 5 1.52 23.59 4.10
N THR A 6 2.74 23.13 4.03
CA THR A 6 3.05 21.81 3.48
C THR A 6 2.53 20.80 4.48
N TRP A 7 1.64 19.88 4.06
CA TRP A 7 1.15 18.82 4.91
C TRP A 7 2.33 17.94 5.40
N ALA A 8 2.29 17.55 6.67
CA ALA A 8 3.23 16.63 7.28
C ALA A 8 2.48 15.76 8.32
N PRO A 9 2.96 14.55 8.61
CA PRO A 9 2.41 13.74 9.71
C PRO A 9 2.63 14.47 11.04
N ALA A 10 1.69 14.31 11.97
CA ALA A 10 1.91 14.78 13.35
C ALA A 10 3.09 14.03 13.97
N GLU A 11 3.97 14.71 14.70
CA GLU A 11 5.03 14.10 15.49
C GLU A 11 4.73 14.29 16.98
N ILE A 12 4.65 13.18 17.70
CA ILE A 12 4.38 13.13 19.15
C ILE A 12 5.60 12.57 19.85
N THR A 13 6.04 13.27 20.90
CA THR A 13 7.23 12.94 21.70
C THR A 13 6.87 12.82 23.19
N PRO A 14 7.74 12.30 24.05
CA PRO A 14 7.49 12.24 25.49
C PRO A 14 7.23 13.61 26.15
N SER A 15 7.64 14.71 25.52
CA SER A 15 7.32 16.07 26.00
C SER A 15 5.85 16.43 25.84
N ASP A 16 5.13 15.74 24.97
CA ASP A 16 3.69 15.96 24.74
C ASP A 16 2.80 15.15 25.68
N GLY A 17 3.41 14.28 26.52
CA GLY A 17 2.74 13.44 27.50
C GLY A 17 3.04 11.94 27.37
N PRO A 18 2.43 11.11 28.21
CA PRO A 18 2.64 9.65 28.18
C PRO A 18 2.11 9.02 26.88
N LEU A 19 2.85 8.05 26.34
CA LEU A 19 2.43 7.32 25.12
C LEU A 19 1.01 6.75 25.23
N LEU A 20 0.68 6.16 26.38
CA LEU A 20 -0.61 5.50 26.59
C LEU A 20 -1.79 6.46 26.39
N ASP A 21 -1.69 7.68 26.90
CA ASP A 21 -2.77 8.68 26.79
C ASP A 21 -3.00 9.05 25.32
N HIS A 22 -1.91 9.23 24.55
CA HIS A 22 -2.02 9.49 23.12
C HIS A 22 -2.66 8.34 22.35
N LEU A 23 -2.31 7.08 22.67
CA LEU A 23 -2.81 5.91 21.96
C LEU A 23 -4.29 5.62 22.30
N THR A 24 -4.77 5.97 23.47
CA THR A 24 -6.14 5.65 23.94
C THR A 24 -7.14 6.79 23.74
N GLU A 25 -6.70 8.04 23.90
CA GLU A 25 -7.60 9.20 23.94
C GLU A 25 -7.53 10.08 22.71
N ARG A 26 -6.36 10.19 22.06
CA ARG A 26 -6.11 11.17 21.02
C ARG A 26 -5.82 10.60 19.62
N LEU A 27 -5.49 9.30 19.51
CA LEU A 27 -5.07 8.72 18.25
C LEU A 27 -6.11 8.86 17.14
N ASP A 28 -7.39 8.61 17.45
CA ASP A 28 -8.47 8.70 16.47
C ASP A 28 -8.62 10.13 15.95
N GLU A 29 -8.55 11.13 16.83
CA GLU A 29 -8.62 12.54 16.47
C GLU A 29 -7.43 12.95 15.60
N LEU A 30 -6.20 12.59 15.99
CA LEU A 30 -4.98 12.87 15.24
C LEU A 30 -4.99 12.23 13.84
N LEU A 31 -5.47 11.00 13.72
CA LEU A 31 -5.58 10.35 12.41
C LEU A 31 -6.65 11.00 11.53
N LEU A 32 -7.76 11.48 12.10
CA LEU A 32 -8.79 12.19 11.33
C LEU A 32 -8.34 13.59 10.89
N SER A 33 -7.51 14.27 11.69
CA SER A 33 -6.99 15.62 11.36
C SER A 33 -5.79 15.57 10.43
N ASP A 34 -4.81 14.73 10.74
CA ASP A 34 -3.49 14.73 10.08
C ASP A 34 -3.28 13.54 9.15
N GLY A 35 -4.09 12.47 9.30
CA GLY A 35 -4.01 11.24 8.53
C GLY A 35 -2.85 10.32 8.91
N ALA A 36 -1.80 10.84 9.53
CA ALA A 36 -0.61 10.10 9.97
C ALA A 36 0.00 10.70 11.24
N VAL A 37 0.51 9.83 12.13
CA VAL A 37 1.14 10.22 13.38
C VAL A 37 2.43 9.42 13.60
N VAL A 38 3.52 10.10 13.91
CA VAL A 38 4.78 9.48 14.31
C VAL A 38 4.95 9.62 15.81
N PHE A 39 5.01 8.51 16.52
CA PHE A 39 5.40 8.45 17.95
C PHE A 39 6.88 8.21 18.04
N ARG A 40 7.62 9.19 18.53
CA ARG A 40 9.09 9.22 18.52
C ARG A 40 9.67 9.37 19.91
N GLY A 41 10.71 8.57 20.21
CA GLY A 41 11.47 8.70 21.45
C GLY A 41 10.79 8.10 22.69
N PHE A 42 9.71 7.36 22.56
CA PHE A 42 9.03 6.70 23.68
C PHE A 42 9.70 5.42 24.17
N GLY A 43 10.77 4.97 23.50
CA GLY A 43 11.50 3.77 23.90
C GLY A 43 10.67 2.49 23.78
N ILE A 44 9.80 2.40 22.77
CA ILE A 44 9.00 1.18 22.53
C ILE A 44 9.97 0.04 22.21
N ALA A 45 10.06 -0.91 23.14
CA ALA A 45 10.89 -2.10 22.96
C ALA A 45 10.14 -3.16 22.15
N PRO A 46 10.84 -4.02 21.37
CA PRO A 46 10.21 -5.12 20.64
C PRO A 46 9.33 -6.02 21.51
N SER A 47 9.74 -6.29 22.74
CA SER A 47 8.96 -7.10 23.71
C SER A 47 7.65 -6.46 24.17
N GLY A 48 7.50 -5.14 24.05
CA GLY A 48 6.29 -4.40 24.40
C GLY A 48 5.42 -4.05 23.18
N LEU A 49 5.88 -4.36 21.97
CA LEU A 49 5.25 -3.94 20.73
C LEU A 49 3.80 -4.45 20.61
N ASP A 50 3.54 -5.72 20.93
CA ASP A 50 2.19 -6.29 20.83
C ASP A 50 1.18 -5.51 21.65
N GLY A 51 1.51 -5.14 22.89
CA GLY A 51 0.64 -4.35 23.75
C GLY A 51 0.39 -2.94 23.22
N VAL A 52 1.32 -2.35 22.50
CA VAL A 52 1.16 -1.07 21.80
C VAL A 52 0.25 -1.25 20.58
N LEU A 53 0.52 -2.26 19.76
CA LEU A 53 -0.27 -2.54 18.54
C LEU A 53 -1.72 -2.86 18.84
N ASP A 54 -2.04 -3.56 19.96
CA ASP A 54 -3.40 -3.85 20.38
C ASP A 54 -4.21 -2.59 20.72
N ARG A 55 -3.54 -1.52 21.12
CA ARG A 55 -4.19 -0.22 21.37
C ARG A 55 -4.38 0.60 20.09
N VAL A 56 -3.42 0.53 19.20
CA VAL A 56 -3.42 1.29 17.95
C VAL A 56 -4.35 0.67 16.90
N LEU A 57 -4.38 -0.66 16.84
CA LEU A 57 -5.06 -1.45 15.83
C LEU A 57 -6.14 -2.30 16.48
N ARG A 58 -7.38 -1.86 16.36
CA ARG A 58 -8.53 -2.68 16.77
C ARG A 58 -8.71 -3.82 15.76
N ASN A 59 -8.71 -5.08 16.21
CA ASN A 59 -8.88 -6.25 15.37
C ASN A 59 -7.79 -6.37 14.28
N ARG A 60 -6.56 -6.66 14.68
CA ARG A 60 -5.45 -6.88 13.74
C ARG A 60 -5.82 -7.90 12.66
N LEU A 61 -5.56 -7.54 11.41
CA LEU A 61 -5.84 -8.37 10.23
C LEU A 61 -4.63 -9.26 9.92
N ALA A 62 -4.92 -10.49 9.45
CA ALA A 62 -3.92 -11.28 8.77
C ALA A 62 -3.64 -10.67 7.38
N TYR A 63 -2.38 -10.71 6.93
CA TYR A 63 -1.98 -10.29 5.59
C TYR A 63 -2.26 -11.44 4.61
N VAL A 64 -3.54 -11.62 4.30
CA VAL A 64 -4.00 -12.59 3.31
C VAL A 64 -4.30 -11.86 2.00
N HIS A 65 -3.99 -12.48 0.87
CA HIS A 65 -4.22 -11.94 -0.50
C HIS A 65 -3.36 -10.73 -0.89
N GLY A 66 -2.36 -10.36 -0.10
CA GLY A 66 -1.42 -9.31 -0.46
C GLY A 66 -0.42 -9.78 -1.53
N ASN A 67 -0.10 -8.87 -2.48
CA ASN A 67 0.85 -9.17 -3.55
C ASN A 67 2.32 -8.96 -3.16
N SER A 68 2.58 -8.21 -2.09
CA SER A 68 3.94 -7.91 -1.64
C SER A 68 4.52 -9.07 -0.83
N PRO A 69 5.80 -9.46 -1.06
CA PRO A 69 6.47 -10.44 -0.22
C PRO A 69 6.70 -9.87 1.19
N ARG A 70 6.24 -10.61 2.20
CA ARG A 70 6.39 -10.27 3.63
C ARG A 70 6.60 -11.54 4.43
N SER A 71 7.48 -11.49 5.44
CA SER A 71 7.69 -12.57 6.39
C SER A 71 6.85 -12.34 7.65
N HIS A 72 6.20 -13.40 8.13
CA HIS A 72 5.47 -13.39 9.39
C HIS A 72 6.46 -13.36 10.57
N VAL A 73 6.29 -12.41 11.49
CA VAL A 73 7.21 -12.20 12.63
C VAL A 73 6.54 -12.50 13.96
N GLY A 74 5.26 -12.20 14.10
CA GLY A 74 4.49 -12.36 15.33
C GLY A 74 2.99 -12.45 15.04
N ASP A 75 2.13 -12.38 16.04
CA ASP A 75 0.69 -12.45 15.84
C ASP A 75 0.20 -11.28 14.95
N ARG A 76 -0.01 -11.59 13.66
CA ARG A 76 -0.42 -10.62 12.62
C ARG A 76 0.52 -9.41 12.49
N VAL A 77 1.82 -9.64 12.74
CA VAL A 77 2.91 -8.71 12.53
C VAL A 77 3.82 -9.28 11.45
N TYR A 78 4.17 -8.44 10.47
CA TYR A 78 4.92 -8.83 9.29
C TYR A 78 6.12 -7.92 9.11
N THR A 79 7.13 -8.38 8.38
CA THR A 79 8.14 -7.46 7.85
C THR A 79 7.47 -6.48 6.89
N SER A 80 7.96 -5.24 6.79
CA SER A 80 7.60 -4.37 5.67
C SER A 80 8.05 -5.04 4.35
N THR A 81 7.45 -4.63 3.22
CA THR A 81 7.70 -5.23 1.90
C THR A 81 9.18 -5.53 1.63
N GLU A 82 9.48 -6.80 1.33
CA GLU A 82 10.82 -7.32 1.05
C GLU A 82 11.20 -7.14 -0.43
N TYR A 83 11.23 -5.89 -0.89
CA TYR A 83 11.76 -5.51 -2.21
C TYR A 83 13.26 -5.21 -2.11
N PRO A 84 14.03 -5.32 -3.20
CA PRO A 84 15.45 -4.95 -3.21
C PRO A 84 15.70 -3.58 -2.56
N ALA A 85 16.76 -3.49 -1.77
CA ALA A 85 17.02 -2.30 -0.94
C ALA A 85 17.26 -1.03 -1.74
N GLU A 86 17.84 -1.17 -2.94
CA GLU A 86 18.14 -0.09 -3.88
C GLU A 86 16.91 0.44 -4.64
N GLN A 87 15.77 -0.25 -4.54
CA GLN A 87 14.57 0.16 -5.25
C GLN A 87 13.66 1.03 -4.38
N THR A 88 13.09 2.06 -4.99
CA THR A 88 11.99 2.83 -4.41
C THR A 88 10.70 2.03 -4.52
N ILE A 89 9.93 1.96 -3.43
CA ILE A 89 8.51 1.56 -3.51
C ILE A 89 7.71 2.85 -3.64
N SER A 90 7.00 3.02 -4.76
CA SER A 90 6.18 4.19 -5.02
C SER A 90 5.03 4.31 -4.02
N MET A 91 4.39 5.49 -3.98
CA MET A 91 3.31 5.78 -3.05
C MET A 91 2.11 4.89 -3.32
N HIS A 92 1.53 4.30 -2.28
CA HIS A 92 0.35 3.46 -2.38
C HIS A 92 -0.44 3.42 -1.06
N ASN A 93 -1.71 3.10 -1.17
CA ASN A 93 -2.55 2.73 -0.04
C ASN A 93 -2.66 1.20 -0.03
N GLU A 94 -2.46 0.59 1.13
CA GLU A 94 -2.44 -0.88 1.25
C GLU A 94 -3.74 -1.51 0.74
N LEU A 95 -3.62 -2.51 -0.14
CA LEU A 95 -4.72 -3.26 -0.76
C LEU A 95 -5.75 -2.39 -1.52
N SER A 96 -5.41 -1.20 -1.99
CA SER A 96 -6.36 -0.32 -2.72
C SER A 96 -6.83 -0.91 -4.07
N TYR A 97 -6.18 -1.97 -4.55
CA TYR A 97 -6.65 -2.78 -5.69
C TYR A 97 -7.75 -3.78 -5.32
N SER A 98 -8.00 -4.00 -4.02
CA SER A 98 -8.99 -4.95 -3.53
C SER A 98 -10.33 -4.25 -3.19
N ALA A 99 -11.40 -5.04 -3.05
CA ALA A 99 -12.68 -4.57 -2.54
C ALA A 99 -12.67 -4.27 -1.04
N ARG A 100 -11.72 -4.82 -0.33
CA ARG A 100 -11.53 -4.64 1.12
C ARG A 100 -10.09 -4.29 1.38
N TRP A 101 -9.87 -3.25 2.15
CA TRP A 101 -8.55 -2.76 2.55
C TRP A 101 -8.51 -2.49 4.05
N PRO A 102 -7.33 -2.52 4.68
CA PRO A 102 -7.19 -2.13 6.07
C PRO A 102 -7.51 -0.64 6.25
N ALA A 103 -8.19 -0.31 7.34
CA ALA A 103 -8.45 1.09 7.71
C ALA A 103 -7.18 1.77 8.22
N ARG A 104 -6.34 1.04 8.97
CA ARG A 104 -5.11 1.56 9.58
C ARG A 104 -3.93 0.65 9.36
N LEU A 105 -2.75 1.28 9.28
CA LEU A 105 -1.46 0.61 9.31
C LEU A 105 -0.61 1.18 10.45
N ALA A 106 0.14 0.32 11.10
CA ALA A 106 1.17 0.69 12.05
C ALA A 106 2.52 0.15 11.57
N PHE A 107 3.51 1.03 11.46
CA PHE A 107 4.89 0.69 11.10
C PHE A 107 5.77 0.92 12.31
N TYR A 108 6.52 -0.08 12.72
CA TYR A 108 7.44 -0.01 13.86
C TYR A 108 8.88 -0.22 13.38
N CYS A 109 9.77 0.70 13.75
CA CYS A 109 11.18 0.57 13.44
C CYS A 109 11.91 -0.23 14.51
N GLU A 110 12.22 -1.50 14.21
CA GLU A 110 13.05 -2.33 15.09
C GLU A 110 14.55 -2.05 14.86
N THR A 111 14.96 -1.93 13.58
CA THR A 111 16.34 -1.65 13.20
C THR A 111 16.38 -0.54 12.14
N THR A 112 17.10 0.52 12.44
CA THR A 112 17.30 1.64 11.51
C THR A 112 18.22 1.25 10.35
N PRO A 113 17.99 1.77 9.13
CA PRO A 113 18.95 1.59 8.05
C PRO A 113 20.28 2.32 8.33
N GLY A 114 21.34 1.85 7.71
CA GLY A 114 22.65 2.53 7.76
C GLY A 114 22.62 3.87 7.04
N SER A 115 21.84 3.97 5.94
CA SER A 115 21.55 5.23 5.24
C SER A 115 20.28 5.09 4.44
N GLY A 116 19.56 6.17 4.22
CA GLY A 116 18.27 6.21 3.49
C GLY A 116 17.16 5.45 4.22
N GLY A 117 16.28 4.80 3.48
CA GLY A 117 15.25 3.91 4.00
C GLY A 117 14.09 4.58 4.74
N ALA A 118 13.92 5.88 4.57
CA ALA A 118 12.74 6.58 5.06
C ALA A 118 11.46 5.96 4.51
N THR A 119 10.38 6.11 5.24
CA THR A 119 9.03 5.85 4.74
C THR A 119 8.42 7.17 4.28
N PRO A 120 8.39 7.46 2.97
CA PRO A 120 7.66 8.62 2.48
C PRO A 120 6.17 8.41 2.72
N VAL A 121 5.49 9.47 3.16
CA VAL A 121 4.04 9.52 3.32
C VAL A 121 3.47 10.72 2.59
N VAL A 122 2.29 10.59 2.01
CA VAL A 122 1.62 11.68 1.29
C VAL A 122 0.14 11.69 1.59
N SER A 123 -0.40 12.89 1.86
CA SER A 123 -1.86 13.06 1.90
C SER A 123 -2.45 12.71 0.53
N GLY A 124 -3.41 11.78 0.51
CA GLY A 124 -4.10 11.39 -0.72
C GLY A 124 -4.84 12.56 -1.38
N ALA A 125 -5.28 13.54 -0.61
CA ALA A 125 -5.88 14.78 -1.12
C ALA A 125 -4.82 15.68 -1.78
N ALA A 126 -3.65 15.85 -1.17
CA ALA A 126 -2.55 16.60 -1.76
C ALA A 126 -2.03 15.92 -3.03
N TRP A 127 -1.90 14.58 -3.02
CA TRP A 127 -1.55 13.82 -4.20
C TRP A 127 -2.56 14.02 -5.34
N LEU A 128 -3.86 13.85 -5.05
CA LEU A 128 -4.93 14.10 -6.03
C LEU A 128 -4.89 15.52 -6.61
N ALA A 129 -4.62 16.53 -5.78
CA ALA A 129 -4.51 17.94 -6.21
C ALA A 129 -3.29 18.18 -7.11
N ALA A 130 -2.18 17.44 -6.90
CA ALA A 130 -0.95 17.55 -7.68
C ALA A 130 -1.05 16.89 -9.08
N LEU A 131 -2.02 15.99 -9.30
CA LEU A 131 -2.24 15.35 -10.60
C LEU A 131 -2.88 16.32 -11.60
N SER A 132 -2.49 16.20 -12.87
CA SER A 132 -3.05 17.04 -13.93
C SER A 132 -4.56 16.86 -14.10
N PRO A 133 -5.30 17.89 -14.51
CA PRO A 133 -6.74 17.78 -14.80
C PRO A 133 -7.04 16.70 -15.86
N ARG A 134 -6.16 16.55 -16.86
CA ARG A 134 -6.28 15.54 -17.90
C ARG A 134 -6.21 14.13 -17.33
N LEU A 135 -5.23 13.86 -16.44
CA LEU A 135 -5.08 12.57 -15.78
C LEU A 135 -6.31 12.27 -14.90
N ARG A 136 -6.72 13.23 -14.07
CA ARG A 136 -7.91 13.05 -13.20
C ARG A 136 -9.17 12.75 -13.99
N ALA A 137 -9.34 13.36 -15.16
CA ALA A 137 -10.46 13.08 -16.05
C ALA A 137 -10.36 11.69 -16.67
N ALA A 138 -9.16 11.25 -17.11
CA ALA A 138 -8.95 9.93 -17.70
C ALA A 138 -9.25 8.78 -16.70
N PHE A 139 -8.98 9.00 -15.40
CA PHE A 139 -9.22 8.02 -14.35
C PHE A 139 -10.60 8.14 -13.67
N ALA A 140 -11.49 8.98 -14.17
CA ALA A 140 -12.78 9.26 -13.52
C ALA A 140 -13.66 8.01 -13.34
N ASP A 141 -13.64 7.09 -14.30
CA ASP A 141 -14.42 5.85 -14.28
C ASP A 141 -13.71 4.70 -13.55
N GLY A 142 -12.49 4.95 -13.04
CA GLY A 142 -11.71 3.99 -12.27
C GLY A 142 -10.74 3.17 -13.12
N VAL A 143 -10.23 2.10 -12.49
CA VAL A 143 -9.20 1.21 -13.05
C VAL A 143 -9.60 -0.23 -12.90
N ARG A 144 -9.16 -1.07 -13.84
CA ARG A 144 -9.30 -2.52 -13.80
C ARG A 144 -7.94 -3.14 -13.51
N TYR A 145 -7.83 -3.79 -12.36
CA TYR A 145 -6.68 -4.60 -11.99
C TYR A 145 -6.90 -6.04 -12.46
N THR A 146 -5.93 -6.59 -13.17
CA THR A 146 -5.94 -7.99 -13.60
C THR A 146 -4.76 -8.71 -12.95
N GLN A 147 -5.03 -9.81 -12.26
CA GLN A 147 -4.05 -10.69 -11.68
C GLN A 147 -4.09 -12.03 -12.38
N ASN A 148 -2.92 -12.51 -12.85
CA ASN A 148 -2.76 -13.82 -13.42
C ASN A 148 -1.94 -14.69 -12.47
N LEU A 149 -2.55 -15.76 -11.98
CA LEU A 149 -1.98 -16.71 -11.04
C LEU A 149 -1.80 -18.06 -11.74
N HIS A 150 -0.63 -18.65 -11.59
CA HIS A 150 -0.37 -19.99 -12.18
C HIS A 150 -0.87 -21.13 -11.29
N ASP A 151 -0.92 -22.36 -11.85
CA ASP A 151 -1.26 -23.58 -11.13
C ASP A 151 0.02 -24.35 -10.74
N GLY A 152 0.79 -23.81 -9.77
CA GLY A 152 2.00 -24.41 -9.24
C GLY A 152 3.27 -24.16 -10.05
N HIS A 153 3.19 -23.88 -11.36
CA HIS A 153 4.35 -23.65 -12.23
C HIS A 153 4.11 -22.45 -13.14
N GLY A 154 4.94 -21.42 -13.01
CA GLY A 154 4.79 -20.21 -13.83
C GLY A 154 5.55 -19.01 -13.25
N PHE A 155 5.32 -17.84 -13.86
CA PHE A 155 5.88 -16.58 -13.41
C PHE A 155 4.89 -15.88 -12.46
N GLY A 156 5.38 -15.39 -11.33
CA GLY A 156 4.56 -14.76 -10.30
C GLY A 156 4.16 -15.73 -9.17
N LYS A 157 2.96 -15.59 -8.63
CA LYS A 157 2.40 -16.44 -7.58
C LYS A 157 1.42 -17.47 -8.15
N SER A 158 1.30 -18.60 -7.48
CA SER A 158 0.22 -19.54 -7.73
C SER A 158 -1.07 -19.07 -7.06
N TRP A 159 -2.22 -19.58 -7.54
CA TRP A 159 -3.50 -19.31 -6.87
C TRP A 159 -3.57 -19.99 -5.52
N GLN A 160 -2.90 -21.16 -5.34
CA GLN A 160 -2.79 -21.84 -4.07
C GLN A 160 -2.09 -21.01 -3.00
N GLU A 161 -0.95 -20.39 -3.37
CA GLU A 161 -0.20 -19.51 -2.47
C GLU A 161 -0.97 -18.23 -2.16
N THR A 162 -1.67 -17.66 -3.17
CA THR A 162 -2.39 -16.39 -3.02
C THR A 162 -3.61 -16.53 -2.11
N PHE A 163 -4.32 -17.65 -2.20
CA PHE A 163 -5.54 -17.89 -1.43
C PHE A 163 -5.34 -18.83 -0.23
N GLU A 164 -4.10 -19.33 -0.04
CA GLU A 164 -3.80 -20.33 1.00
C GLU A 164 -4.79 -21.52 0.94
N ALA A 165 -5.19 -21.91 -0.27
CA ALA A 165 -6.21 -22.90 -0.54
C ALA A 165 -5.73 -23.91 -1.57
N SER A 166 -6.24 -25.14 -1.48
CA SER A 166 -5.99 -26.22 -2.45
C SER A 166 -7.23 -26.58 -3.27
N ASP A 167 -8.38 -26.01 -2.95
CA ASP A 167 -9.66 -26.28 -3.60
C ASP A 167 -10.17 -25.04 -4.34
N ARG A 168 -10.45 -25.19 -5.65
CA ARG A 168 -10.99 -24.14 -6.50
C ARG A 168 -12.35 -23.61 -6.02
N ALA A 169 -13.20 -24.46 -5.47
CA ALA A 169 -14.49 -24.04 -4.96
C ALA A 169 -14.37 -23.11 -3.75
N GLU A 170 -13.31 -23.26 -2.94
CA GLU A 170 -12.99 -22.35 -1.84
C GLU A 170 -12.57 -20.98 -2.39
N VAL A 171 -11.69 -20.94 -3.38
CA VAL A 171 -11.26 -19.72 -4.07
C VAL A 171 -12.46 -19.00 -4.73
N GLU A 172 -13.34 -19.72 -5.42
CA GLU A 172 -14.53 -19.17 -6.06
C GLU A 172 -15.48 -18.55 -5.03
N ARG A 173 -15.71 -19.21 -3.90
CA ARG A 173 -16.52 -18.64 -2.80
C ARG A 173 -15.94 -17.33 -2.27
N HIS A 174 -14.61 -17.27 -2.15
CA HIS A 174 -13.92 -16.06 -1.72
C HIS A 174 -14.08 -14.94 -2.75
N LEU A 175 -13.84 -15.23 -4.03
CA LEU A 175 -13.97 -14.26 -5.14
C LEU A 175 -15.41 -13.76 -5.32
N ALA A 176 -16.39 -14.65 -5.18
CA ALA A 176 -17.82 -14.30 -5.27
C ALA A 176 -18.26 -13.33 -4.15
N ALA A 177 -17.58 -13.36 -3.00
CA ALA A 177 -17.85 -12.45 -1.89
C ALA A 177 -17.21 -11.06 -2.06
N MET A 178 -16.43 -10.83 -3.13
CA MET A 178 -15.77 -9.55 -3.42
C MET A 178 -16.52 -8.78 -4.52
N PRO A 179 -17.20 -7.66 -4.20
CA PRO A 179 -17.92 -6.86 -5.19
C PRO A 179 -17.00 -6.37 -6.33
N GLY A 180 -17.53 -6.36 -7.57
CA GLY A 180 -16.82 -5.89 -8.75
C GLY A 180 -15.62 -6.76 -9.15
N THR A 181 -15.64 -8.05 -8.75
CA THR A 181 -14.62 -9.04 -9.10
C THR A 181 -15.20 -10.03 -10.10
N THR A 182 -14.44 -10.34 -11.14
CA THR A 182 -14.70 -11.41 -12.11
C THR A 182 -13.48 -12.32 -12.17
N TRP A 183 -13.66 -13.59 -12.52
CA TRP A 183 -12.55 -14.53 -12.65
C TRP A 183 -12.79 -15.57 -13.74
N GLU A 184 -11.70 -16.13 -14.20
CA GLU A 184 -11.67 -17.16 -15.22
C GLU A 184 -10.58 -18.19 -14.91
N TRP A 185 -10.94 -19.47 -14.87
CA TRP A 185 -9.97 -20.55 -14.86
C TRP A 185 -9.43 -20.78 -16.25
N LYS A 186 -8.11 -20.64 -16.41
CA LYS A 186 -7.44 -20.89 -17.68
C LYS A 186 -7.32 -22.39 -17.99
N ARG A 187 -7.09 -22.72 -19.24
CA ARG A 187 -6.94 -24.13 -19.70
C ARG A 187 -5.75 -24.84 -19.08
N ASP A 188 -4.69 -24.10 -18.73
CA ASP A 188 -3.48 -24.59 -18.07
C ASP A 188 -3.65 -24.74 -16.54
N GLY A 189 -4.84 -24.52 -16.01
CA GLY A 189 -5.13 -24.60 -14.58
C GLY A 189 -4.92 -23.28 -13.82
N GLY A 190 -4.34 -22.28 -14.45
CA GLY A 190 -4.15 -20.95 -13.88
C GLY A 190 -5.47 -20.19 -13.65
N LEU A 191 -5.41 -19.14 -12.90
CA LEU A 191 -6.55 -18.28 -12.54
C LEU A 191 -6.29 -16.83 -12.95
N ARG A 192 -7.18 -16.25 -13.76
CA ARG A 192 -7.22 -14.81 -14.02
C ARG A 192 -8.31 -14.19 -13.18
N ILE A 193 -7.98 -13.12 -12.47
CA ILE A 193 -8.91 -12.33 -11.65
C ILE A 193 -8.89 -10.91 -12.17
N ALA A 194 -10.07 -10.31 -12.39
CA ALA A 194 -10.17 -8.91 -12.73
C ALA A 194 -11.08 -8.18 -11.74
N GLN A 195 -10.64 -7.01 -11.29
CA GLN A 195 -11.35 -6.19 -10.31
C GLN A 195 -11.40 -4.75 -10.79
N VAL A 196 -12.60 -4.19 -10.95
CA VAL A 196 -12.78 -2.76 -11.25
C VAL A 196 -12.89 -2.00 -9.92
N ARG A 197 -12.05 -0.97 -9.77
CA ARG A 197 -11.97 -0.14 -8.56
C ARG A 197 -11.99 1.34 -8.91
N PRO A 198 -12.59 2.19 -8.08
CA PRO A 198 -12.50 3.63 -8.27
C PRO A 198 -11.04 4.09 -8.11
N ALA A 199 -10.63 5.09 -8.89
CA ALA A 199 -9.29 5.68 -8.77
C ALA A 199 -9.19 6.64 -7.59
N THR A 200 -10.32 7.14 -7.10
CA THR A 200 -10.43 8.02 -5.92
C THR A 200 -11.51 7.50 -5.00
N VAL A 201 -11.33 7.71 -3.70
CA VAL A 201 -12.36 7.40 -2.69
C VAL A 201 -12.62 8.64 -1.84
N THR A 202 -13.80 8.68 -1.20
CA THR A 202 -14.12 9.70 -0.18
C THR A 202 -14.01 9.05 1.19
N HIS A 203 -13.20 9.64 2.06
CA HIS A 203 -13.03 9.12 3.41
C HIS A 203 -14.37 9.19 4.18
N PRO A 204 -14.83 8.08 4.81
CA PRO A 204 -16.19 7.97 5.31
C PRO A 204 -16.53 8.92 6.47
N VAL A 205 -15.52 9.38 7.23
CA VAL A 205 -15.70 10.26 8.38
C VAL A 205 -15.42 11.72 8.02
N THR A 206 -14.27 12.01 7.39
CA THR A 206 -13.86 13.39 7.09
C THR A 206 -14.52 13.97 5.84
N GLY A 207 -15.08 13.12 4.96
CA GLY A 207 -15.60 13.56 3.66
C GLY A 207 -14.50 13.96 2.65
N THR A 208 -13.23 13.82 3.00
CA THR A 208 -12.10 14.18 2.14
C THR A 208 -11.98 13.21 0.96
N ARG A 209 -11.96 13.75 -0.26
CA ARG A 209 -11.71 12.95 -1.47
C ARG A 209 -10.20 12.81 -1.68
N VAL A 210 -9.75 11.58 -1.89
CA VAL A 210 -8.33 11.24 -2.01
C VAL A 210 -8.04 10.43 -3.27
N TRP A 211 -6.81 10.50 -3.77
CA TRP A 211 -6.28 9.52 -4.72
C TRP A 211 -6.06 8.21 -3.98
N PHE A 212 -6.61 7.12 -4.50
CA PHE A 212 -6.63 5.83 -3.79
C PHE A 212 -6.59 4.67 -4.78
N ASN A 213 -5.42 4.40 -5.35
CA ASN A 213 -5.22 3.26 -6.24
C ASN A 213 -3.72 2.95 -6.38
N GLN A 214 -3.39 1.85 -7.06
CA GLN A 214 -2.04 1.37 -7.30
C GLN A 214 -1.76 1.17 -8.81
N ALA A 215 -2.37 1.97 -9.67
CA ALA A 215 -2.20 1.84 -11.11
C ALA A 215 -0.73 1.92 -11.54
N ASP A 216 0.05 2.80 -10.90
CA ASP A 216 1.47 2.94 -11.16
C ASP A 216 2.31 1.73 -10.77
N GLN A 217 1.89 0.95 -9.75
CA GLN A 217 2.59 -0.27 -9.34
C GLN A 217 2.22 -1.51 -10.16
N TRP A 218 1.02 -1.52 -10.76
CA TRP A 218 0.53 -2.66 -11.53
C TRP A 218 0.80 -2.56 -13.02
N HIS A 219 1.21 -1.40 -13.50
CA HIS A 219 1.50 -1.17 -14.90
C HIS A 219 2.93 -1.58 -15.24
N HIS A 220 3.13 -2.24 -16.38
CA HIS A 220 4.45 -2.73 -16.82
C HIS A 220 5.51 -1.61 -16.89
N ALA A 221 5.13 -0.37 -17.21
CA ALA A 221 6.04 0.78 -17.23
C ALA A 221 6.72 1.06 -15.87
N ALA A 222 6.14 0.57 -14.75
CA ALA A 222 6.77 0.68 -13.43
C ALA A 222 8.03 -0.19 -13.28
N LEU A 223 8.17 -1.21 -14.12
CA LEU A 223 9.31 -2.15 -14.09
C LEU A 223 10.60 -1.57 -14.69
N GLY A 224 10.50 -0.41 -15.31
CA GLY A 224 11.58 0.20 -16.11
C GLY A 224 11.68 -0.39 -17.52
N ASP A 225 12.21 0.41 -18.44
CA ASP A 225 12.17 0.12 -19.89
C ASP A 225 12.80 -1.21 -20.27
N GLU A 226 13.95 -1.55 -19.67
CA GLU A 226 14.67 -2.80 -19.99
C GLU A 226 13.87 -4.04 -19.55
N THR A 227 13.35 -4.04 -18.33
CA THR A 227 12.56 -5.16 -17.82
C THR A 227 11.22 -5.28 -18.55
N ALA A 228 10.54 -4.17 -18.78
CA ALA A 228 9.29 -4.14 -19.53
C ALA A 228 9.49 -4.68 -20.96
N ALA A 229 10.56 -4.25 -21.65
CA ALA A 229 10.90 -4.73 -22.98
C ALA A 229 11.27 -6.23 -23.00
N ALA A 230 11.95 -6.72 -21.96
CA ALA A 230 12.26 -8.15 -21.83
C ALA A 230 11.00 -8.99 -21.66
N LEU A 231 10.08 -8.56 -20.80
CA LEU A 231 8.82 -9.25 -20.56
C LEU A 231 7.90 -9.24 -21.79
N ALA A 232 7.82 -8.15 -22.52
CA ALA A 232 7.03 -8.04 -23.76
C ALA A 232 7.46 -8.99 -24.87
N ARG A 233 8.70 -9.53 -24.80
CA ARG A 233 9.21 -10.58 -25.73
C ARG A 233 8.74 -11.98 -25.34
N ILE A 234 8.35 -12.17 -24.09
CA ILE A 234 8.04 -13.48 -23.51
C ILE A 234 6.54 -13.71 -23.49
N MET A 235 5.75 -12.68 -23.12
CA MET A 235 4.31 -12.77 -22.97
C MET A 235 3.60 -11.45 -23.25
N PRO A 236 2.32 -11.48 -23.66
CA PRO A 236 1.48 -10.30 -23.77
C PRO A 236 1.29 -9.61 -22.41
N GLU A 237 1.06 -8.29 -22.42
CA GLU A 237 0.86 -7.51 -21.19
C GLU A 237 -0.29 -8.01 -20.33
N GLU A 238 -1.40 -8.40 -20.96
CA GLU A 238 -2.58 -8.92 -20.30
C GLU A 238 -2.36 -10.26 -19.59
N ASP A 239 -1.26 -10.96 -19.89
CA ASP A 239 -0.86 -12.22 -19.26
C ASP A 239 0.20 -12.03 -18.17
N LEU A 240 0.73 -10.82 -17.98
CA LEU A 240 1.63 -10.51 -16.86
C LEU A 240 0.96 -10.86 -15.52
N PRO A 241 1.72 -11.25 -14.49
CA PRO A 241 1.18 -11.54 -13.15
C PRO A 241 0.30 -10.43 -12.60
N GLN A 242 0.65 -9.20 -12.90
CA GLN A 242 -0.09 -7.98 -12.59
C GLN A 242 -0.24 -7.14 -13.84
N HIS A 243 -1.45 -6.70 -14.12
CA HIS A 243 -1.78 -5.84 -15.24
C HIS A 243 -2.89 -4.87 -14.85
N VAL A 244 -2.86 -3.66 -15.40
CA VAL A 244 -3.85 -2.63 -15.12
C VAL A 244 -4.25 -1.90 -16.39
N THR A 245 -5.55 -1.62 -16.51
CA THR A 245 -6.16 -0.84 -17.60
C THR A 245 -7.14 0.18 -17.02
N PHE A 246 -7.67 1.06 -17.83
CA PHE A 246 -8.88 1.78 -17.45
C PHE A 246 -10.04 0.81 -17.18
N ALA A 247 -11.07 1.28 -16.50
CA ALA A 247 -12.23 0.43 -16.11
C ALA A 247 -12.89 -0.28 -17.28
N ASP A 248 -12.92 0.34 -18.47
CA ASP A 248 -13.47 -0.20 -19.72
C ASP A 248 -12.54 -1.22 -20.41
N GLY A 249 -11.33 -1.40 -19.92
CA GLY A 249 -10.31 -2.29 -20.48
C GLY A 249 -9.38 -1.64 -21.49
N SER A 250 -9.55 -0.35 -21.80
CA SER A 250 -8.60 0.36 -22.66
C SER A 250 -7.25 0.56 -21.95
N PRO A 251 -6.12 0.57 -22.70
CA PRO A 251 -4.79 0.66 -22.11
C PRO A 251 -4.54 2.04 -21.49
N ILE A 252 -3.81 2.06 -20.39
CA ILE A 252 -3.34 3.28 -19.74
C ILE A 252 -2.05 3.73 -20.43
N ASP A 253 -1.98 5.01 -20.83
CA ASP A 253 -0.75 5.60 -21.37
C ASP A 253 0.34 5.59 -20.29
N PRO A 254 1.55 5.04 -20.55
CA PRO A 254 2.69 5.08 -19.63
C PRO A 254 2.98 6.47 -19.05
N ALA A 255 2.72 7.54 -19.80
CA ALA A 255 2.91 8.91 -19.31
C ALA A 255 2.04 9.22 -18.08
N TYR A 256 0.83 8.68 -17.99
CA TYR A 256 -0.01 8.84 -16.80
C TYR A 256 0.56 8.09 -15.60
N VAL A 257 1.09 6.89 -15.82
CA VAL A 257 1.71 6.08 -14.76
C VAL A 257 2.92 6.79 -14.16
N LEU A 258 3.77 7.36 -15.01
CA LEU A 258 4.92 8.15 -14.60
C LEU A 258 4.49 9.42 -13.85
N GLU A 259 3.46 10.13 -14.35
CA GLU A 259 2.92 11.31 -13.66
C GLU A 259 2.39 10.96 -12.26
N ILE A 260 1.62 9.86 -12.12
CA ILE A 260 1.10 9.41 -10.82
C ILE A 260 2.25 9.19 -9.84
N ARG A 261 3.24 8.41 -10.24
CA ARG A 261 4.42 8.09 -9.42
C ARG A 261 5.20 9.33 -9.02
N ASP A 262 5.57 10.15 -10.00
CA ASP A 262 6.47 11.29 -9.79
C ASP A 262 5.79 12.38 -8.95
N ARG A 263 4.48 12.63 -9.17
CA ARG A 263 3.72 13.59 -8.35
C ARG A 263 3.51 13.10 -6.92
N GLY A 264 3.25 11.80 -6.73
CA GLY A 264 3.14 11.21 -5.39
C GLY A 264 4.45 11.33 -4.60
N LEU A 265 5.57 10.94 -5.22
CA LEU A 265 6.90 11.04 -4.61
C LEU A 265 7.35 12.48 -4.34
N ALA A 266 6.99 13.43 -5.22
CA ALA A 266 7.33 14.84 -5.06
C ALA A 266 6.50 15.54 -3.96
N ALA A 267 5.28 15.08 -3.73
CA ALA A 267 4.39 15.61 -2.69
C ALA A 267 4.59 14.93 -1.32
N ALA A 268 5.41 13.87 -1.26
CA ALA A 268 5.60 13.09 -0.05
C ALA A 268 6.57 13.76 0.93
N VAL A 269 6.33 13.53 2.22
CA VAL A 269 7.22 13.87 3.34
C VAL A 269 7.88 12.58 3.82
N ASP A 270 9.19 12.60 3.94
CA ASP A 270 9.96 11.45 4.39
C ASP A 270 9.93 11.32 5.92
N VAL A 271 9.49 10.19 6.43
CA VAL A 271 9.61 9.81 7.83
C VAL A 271 10.92 9.05 7.99
N ASP A 272 11.95 9.73 8.47
CA ASP A 272 13.22 9.11 8.84
C ASP A 272 13.07 8.31 10.13
N TRP A 273 13.61 7.10 10.13
CA TRP A 273 13.44 6.15 11.22
C TRP A 273 14.50 6.28 12.31
N ARG A 274 14.04 6.17 13.56
CA ARG A 274 14.87 5.84 14.73
C ARG A 274 14.35 4.54 15.35
N ALA A 275 15.23 3.75 15.92
CA ALA A 275 14.81 2.52 16.59
C ALA A 275 13.80 2.82 17.71
N GLY A 276 12.69 2.08 17.72
CA GLY A 276 11.58 2.30 18.65
C GLY A 276 10.53 3.31 18.19
N ASP A 277 10.70 3.95 17.01
CA ASP A 277 9.66 4.82 16.43
C ASP A 277 8.47 3.98 15.95
N LEU A 278 7.27 4.55 16.09
CA LEU A 278 6.01 3.99 15.59
C LEU A 278 5.32 5.03 14.71
N LEU A 279 5.08 4.70 13.45
CA LEU A 279 4.24 5.48 12.53
C LEU A 279 2.88 4.80 12.40
N VAL A 280 1.81 5.54 12.64
CA VAL A 280 0.43 5.07 12.41
C VAL A 280 -0.19 5.92 11.31
N VAL A 281 -0.83 5.27 10.33
CA VAL A 281 -1.49 5.95 9.23
C VAL A 281 -2.94 5.51 9.10
N ASP A 282 -3.82 6.45 8.79
CA ASP A 282 -5.11 6.17 8.18
C ASP A 282 -4.86 5.81 6.72
N ASN A 283 -5.14 4.57 6.36
CA ASN A 283 -4.81 4.02 5.04
C ASN A 283 -5.62 4.64 3.89
N VAL A 284 -6.73 5.32 4.18
CA VAL A 284 -7.50 6.04 3.17
C VAL A 284 -6.93 7.44 2.96
N LEU A 285 -6.66 8.17 4.05
CA LEU A 285 -6.20 9.55 3.99
C LEU A 285 -4.76 9.69 3.51
N VAL A 286 -3.90 8.70 3.80
CA VAL A 286 -2.46 8.78 3.59
C VAL A 286 -1.93 7.54 2.86
N ALA A 287 -1.24 7.78 1.75
CA ALA A 287 -0.45 6.78 1.06
C ALA A 287 0.99 6.77 1.59
N HIS A 288 1.65 5.63 1.47
CA HIS A 288 3.01 5.43 1.94
C HIS A 288 3.87 4.72 0.88
N GLY A 289 5.19 4.78 1.08
CA GLY A 289 6.16 4.12 0.21
C GLY A 289 7.43 3.75 0.95
N ARG A 290 8.53 3.53 0.21
CA ARG A 290 9.85 3.28 0.79
C ARG A 290 10.93 3.91 -0.07
N ARG A 291 11.81 4.68 0.55
CA ARG A 291 13.03 5.16 -0.10
C ARG A 291 14.08 4.05 -0.15
N PRO A 292 14.99 4.07 -1.14
CA PRO A 292 16.15 3.19 -1.18
C PRO A 292 16.98 3.29 0.11
N TYR A 293 17.68 2.21 0.47
CA TYR A 293 18.50 2.19 1.67
C TYR A 293 19.72 1.29 1.50
N ALA A 294 20.68 1.48 2.41
CA ALA A 294 21.83 0.59 2.57
C ALA A 294 21.99 0.16 4.03
N GLY A 295 22.56 -1.02 4.20
CA GLY A 295 22.73 -1.65 5.50
C GLY A 295 21.48 -2.37 6.02
N PRO A 296 21.53 -2.88 7.26
CA PRO A 296 20.40 -3.57 7.86
C PRO A 296 19.23 -2.59 8.05
N ARG A 297 18.01 -3.02 7.72
CA ARG A 297 16.77 -2.29 7.97
C ARG A 297 15.69 -3.27 8.36
N ARG A 298 15.06 -3.05 9.50
CA ARG A 298 13.90 -3.85 9.90
C ARG A 298 12.79 -2.95 10.40
N VAL A 299 11.79 -2.77 9.55
CA VAL A 299 10.54 -2.09 9.88
C VAL A 299 9.44 -3.15 9.82
N LEU A 300 8.72 -3.29 10.91
CA LEU A 300 7.58 -4.19 11.03
C LEU A 300 6.30 -3.46 10.67
N VAL A 301 5.31 -4.19 10.17
CA VAL A 301 3.99 -3.65 9.83
C VAL A 301 2.89 -4.53 10.40
N ALA A 302 1.87 -3.89 10.93
CA ALA A 302 0.61 -4.51 11.30
C ALA A 302 -0.55 -3.64 10.81
N MET A 303 -1.75 -4.22 10.67
CA MET A 303 -2.90 -3.54 10.08
C MET A 303 -4.20 -3.95 10.75
N SER A 304 -5.21 -3.07 10.67
CA SER A 304 -6.57 -3.34 11.15
C SER A 304 -7.63 -2.89 10.14
N GLY A 305 -8.79 -3.52 10.18
CA GLY A 305 -9.97 -3.17 9.40
C GLY A 305 -11.02 -2.40 10.20
#